data_5927387716ebe49c7dab171a84704aae
#
_entry.id   5927387716ebe49c7dab171a84704aae
#
_cell.length_a   1.000
_cell.length_b   1.000
_cell.length_c   1.000
_cell.angle_alpha   90.00
_cell.angle_beta   90.00
_cell.angle_gamma   90.00
#
_symmetry.space_group_name_H-M   'P 1'
#
loop_
_entity.id
_entity.type
_entity.pdbx_description
1 polymer ?
#
loop_
_entity_poly.entity_id
_entity_poly.type
_entity_poly.pdbx_seq_one_letter_code
_entity_poly.pdbx_strand_id
1 'polypeptide(L)'
;MDEVVDGLFVGTLEDAGDKALIHEHSIVNIVSLTHGEPDGGFSSDLPVENVPMKDGPRNDQQKFDRAVTHVLSCLETGDNLLVHCSAGASHSPAVAATALALYDEIRLEAAFEQVSKHRNAVDPHEAVVRQAARVYTQHRE
;
A
#
# COMPACT_ATOMS: atom_id res chain seq x y z
N MET A 1 11.42 4.52 2.27
CA MET A 1 9.98 4.68 2.00
C MET A 1 9.72 6.02 1.34
N ASP A 2 8.72 6.09 0.51
CA ASP A 2 8.44 7.27 -0.31
C ASP A 2 7.01 7.72 -0.14
N GLU A 3 6.83 9.03 0.01
CA GLU A 3 5.50 9.63 0.02
C GLU A 3 5.03 9.80 -1.43
N VAL A 4 3.99 9.06 -1.80
CA VAL A 4 3.50 9.04 -3.19
C VAL A 4 2.38 10.04 -3.44
N VAL A 5 1.69 10.43 -2.40
CA VAL A 5 0.73 11.53 -2.34
C VAL A 5 0.64 11.95 -0.88
N ASP A 6 0.12 13.14 -0.59
CA ASP A 6 0.04 13.64 0.78
C ASP A 6 -0.52 12.61 1.75
N GLY A 7 0.29 12.20 2.71
CA GLY A 7 -0.10 11.28 3.78
C GLY A 7 -0.05 9.81 3.42
N LEU A 8 0.24 9.45 2.16
CA LEU A 8 0.32 8.05 1.73
C LEU A 8 1.76 7.69 1.38
N PHE A 9 2.33 6.76 2.16
CA PHE A 9 3.71 6.31 1.99
C PHE A 9 3.73 4.84 1.54
N VAL A 10 4.67 4.52 0.67
CA VAL A 10 4.92 3.15 0.19
C VAL A 10 6.35 2.77 0.59
N GLY A 11 6.52 1.58 1.12
CA GLY A 11 7.83 1.17 1.59
C GLY A 11 8.03 -0.34 1.68
N THR A 12 9.13 -0.69 2.33
CA THR A 12 9.59 -2.06 2.52
C THR A 12 9.26 -2.56 3.92
N LEU A 13 9.44 -3.87 4.12
CA LEU A 13 9.33 -4.48 5.45
C LEU A 13 10.32 -3.82 6.44
N GLU A 14 11.54 -3.54 5.98
CA GLU A 14 12.55 -2.85 6.79
C GLU A 14 12.09 -1.45 7.21
N ASP A 15 11.50 -0.70 6.29
CA ASP A 15 10.94 0.62 6.59
C ASP A 15 9.88 0.56 7.68
N ALA A 16 9.00 -0.45 7.62
CA ALA A 16 7.94 -0.62 8.59
C ALA A 16 8.45 -0.91 10.01
N GLY A 17 9.63 -1.48 10.13
CA GLY A 17 10.29 -1.75 11.41
C GLY A 17 11.19 -0.64 11.90
N ASP A 18 11.42 0.40 11.09
CA ASP A 18 12.26 1.53 11.44
C ASP A 18 11.47 2.57 12.23
N LYS A 19 11.51 2.45 13.53
CA LYS A 19 10.72 3.29 14.45
C LYS A 19 11.05 4.77 14.33
N ALA A 20 12.32 5.11 14.10
CA ALA A 20 12.74 6.49 13.91
C ALA A 20 12.15 7.08 12.63
N LEU A 21 12.16 6.31 11.54
CA LEU A 21 11.60 6.72 10.26
C LEU A 21 10.07 6.89 10.35
N ILE A 22 9.40 5.97 11.01
CA ILE A 22 7.95 6.03 11.25
C ILE A 22 7.60 7.30 12.02
N HIS A 23 8.35 7.60 13.06
CA HIS A 23 8.14 8.79 13.88
C HIS A 23 8.43 10.08 13.10
N GLU A 24 9.54 10.09 12.34
CA GLU A 24 9.95 11.26 11.53
C GLU A 24 8.87 11.70 10.56
N HIS A 25 8.18 10.73 9.94
CA HIS A 25 7.13 11.02 8.97
C HIS A 25 5.72 11.07 9.56
N SER A 26 5.62 11.00 10.89
CA SER A 26 4.33 11.07 11.60
C SER A 26 3.33 10.01 11.13
N ILE A 27 3.82 8.81 10.84
CA ILE A 27 2.97 7.70 10.43
C ILE A 27 2.12 7.26 11.61
N VAL A 28 0.82 7.18 11.43
CA VAL A 28 -0.13 6.80 12.48
C VAL A 28 -0.89 5.50 12.19
N ASN A 29 -0.71 4.95 10.99
CA ASN A 29 -1.30 3.67 10.59
C ASN A 29 -0.34 2.92 9.69
N ILE A 30 -0.33 1.59 9.77
CA ILE A 30 0.44 0.73 8.86
C ILE A 30 -0.49 -0.32 8.27
N VAL A 31 -0.45 -0.47 6.94
CA VAL A 31 -1.06 -1.60 6.24
C VAL A 31 0.08 -2.52 5.81
N SER A 32 0.13 -3.70 6.41
CA SER A 32 1.21 -4.66 6.22
C SER A 32 0.75 -5.80 5.32
N LEU A 33 1.43 -5.98 4.20
CA LEU A 33 1.07 -6.98 3.19
C LEU A 33 1.98 -8.21 3.23
N THR A 34 2.80 -8.34 4.26
CA THR A 34 3.72 -9.46 4.43
C THR A 34 3.18 -10.49 5.43
N HIS A 35 3.68 -11.72 5.35
CA HIS A 35 3.33 -12.77 6.30
C HIS A 35 4.07 -12.63 7.62
N GLY A 36 5.25 -12.01 7.61
CA GLY A 36 6.07 -11.83 8.79
C GLY A 36 6.13 -10.39 9.26
N GLU A 37 6.63 -10.21 10.47
CA GLU A 37 6.87 -8.90 11.05
C GLU A 37 8.30 -8.45 10.72
N PRO A 38 8.57 -7.12 10.72
CA PRO A 38 9.94 -6.66 10.59
C PRO A 38 10.78 -7.04 11.81
N ASP A 39 12.10 -7.04 11.65
CA ASP A 39 13.02 -7.27 12.76
C ASP A 39 12.76 -6.25 13.87
N GLY A 40 12.61 -6.73 15.09
CA GLY A 40 12.25 -5.87 16.21
C GLY A 40 10.76 -5.53 16.32
N GLY A 41 9.94 -6.05 15.41
CA GLY A 41 8.50 -5.84 15.39
C GLY A 41 8.07 -4.47 14.94
N PHE A 42 6.77 -4.25 14.91
CA PHE A 42 6.19 -2.94 14.65
C PHE A 42 6.25 -2.06 15.90
N SER A 43 6.10 -0.75 15.72
CA SER A 43 5.96 0.16 16.86
C SER A 43 4.69 -0.21 17.65
N SER A 44 4.82 -0.38 18.97
CA SER A 44 3.75 -0.92 19.81
C SER A 44 2.54 0.01 19.97
N ASP A 45 2.71 1.28 19.64
CA ASP A 45 1.66 2.30 19.78
C ASP A 45 0.92 2.60 18.47
N LEU A 46 1.20 1.84 17.41
CA LEU A 46 0.56 2.05 16.10
C LEU A 46 -0.42 0.91 15.75
N PRO A 47 -1.60 1.26 15.25
CA PRO A 47 -2.45 0.24 14.65
C PRO A 47 -1.82 -0.30 13.36
N VAL A 48 -1.82 -1.61 13.23
CA VAL A 48 -1.31 -2.31 12.04
C VAL A 48 -2.43 -3.20 11.51
N GLU A 49 -2.87 -2.92 10.29
CA GLU A 49 -3.78 -3.81 9.58
C GLU A 49 -2.93 -4.78 8.76
N ASN A 50 -2.94 -6.03 9.16
CA ASN A 50 -2.16 -7.07 8.47
C ASN A 50 -3.04 -7.82 7.48
N VAL A 51 -2.70 -7.71 6.19
CA VAL A 51 -3.37 -8.40 5.08
C VAL A 51 -2.29 -9.12 4.28
N PRO A 52 -1.79 -10.27 4.77
CA PRO A 52 -0.67 -10.93 4.11
C PRO A 52 -1.03 -11.39 2.70
N MET A 53 -0.16 -11.10 1.75
CA MET A 53 -0.36 -11.39 0.33
C MET A 53 0.68 -12.36 -0.19
N LYS A 54 0.26 -13.23 -1.10
CA LYS A 54 1.13 -14.14 -1.83
C LYS A 54 1.55 -13.50 -3.16
N ASP A 55 2.70 -13.88 -3.66
CA ASP A 55 3.21 -13.37 -4.93
C ASP A 55 2.39 -13.86 -6.12
N GLY A 56 2.26 -12.99 -7.12
CA GLY A 56 1.70 -13.31 -8.42
C GLY A 56 0.24 -13.76 -8.39
N PRO A 57 -0.10 -14.78 -9.22
CA PRO A 57 -1.50 -15.20 -9.38
C PRO A 57 -2.08 -15.93 -8.18
N ARG A 58 -1.26 -16.28 -7.20
CA ARG A 58 -1.69 -16.97 -5.98
C ARG A 58 -2.34 -16.04 -4.97
N ASN A 59 -2.25 -14.73 -5.18
CA ASN A 59 -2.82 -13.79 -4.23
C ASN A 59 -4.34 -13.79 -4.32
N ASP A 60 -4.99 -13.77 -3.17
CA ASP A 60 -6.44 -13.73 -3.06
C ASP A 60 -6.94 -12.32 -3.37
N GLN A 61 -7.83 -12.20 -4.35
CA GLN A 61 -8.40 -10.91 -4.74
C GLN A 61 -9.15 -10.23 -3.59
N GLN A 62 -9.79 -11.01 -2.71
CA GLN A 62 -10.48 -10.46 -1.55
C GLN A 62 -9.50 -9.78 -0.58
N LYS A 63 -8.31 -10.32 -0.43
CA LYS A 63 -7.25 -9.70 0.39
C LYS A 63 -6.77 -8.41 -0.23
N PHE A 64 -6.60 -8.39 -1.54
CA PHE A 64 -6.23 -7.18 -2.26
C PHE A 64 -7.29 -6.09 -2.05
N ASP A 65 -8.55 -6.43 -2.23
CA ASP A 65 -9.68 -5.53 -2.03
C ASP A 65 -9.73 -5.00 -0.59
N ARG A 66 -9.53 -5.87 0.39
CA ARG A 66 -9.50 -5.49 1.80
C ARG A 66 -8.40 -4.47 2.09
N ALA A 67 -7.20 -4.69 1.54
CA ALA A 67 -6.09 -3.75 1.71
C ALA A 67 -6.40 -2.40 1.06
N VAL A 68 -6.94 -2.41 -0.15
CA VAL A 68 -7.36 -1.20 -0.87
C VAL A 68 -8.41 -0.42 -0.07
N THR A 69 -9.40 -1.12 0.44
CA THR A 69 -10.49 -0.50 1.22
C THR A 69 -9.94 0.17 2.49
N HIS A 70 -8.99 -0.49 3.15
CA HIS A 70 -8.37 0.07 4.35
C HIS A 70 -7.55 1.32 4.05
N VAL A 71 -6.75 1.28 2.98
CA VAL A 71 -5.96 2.45 2.55
C VAL A 71 -6.90 3.61 2.16
N LEU A 72 -7.96 3.31 1.42
CA LEU A 72 -8.95 4.30 1.02
C LEU A 72 -9.58 4.98 2.23
N SER A 73 -9.94 4.22 3.25
CA SER A 73 -10.49 4.74 4.50
C SER A 73 -9.51 5.70 5.18
N CYS A 74 -8.22 5.35 5.23
CA CYS A 74 -7.18 6.22 5.81
C CYS A 74 -7.01 7.51 5.00
N LEU A 75 -7.07 7.44 3.67
CA LEU A 75 -7.02 8.64 2.84
C LEU A 75 -8.19 9.58 3.12
N GLU A 76 -9.38 9.02 3.33
CA GLU A 76 -10.57 9.80 3.64
C GLU A 76 -10.47 10.49 5.01
N THR A 77 -9.83 9.87 5.99
CA THR A 77 -9.63 10.46 7.32
C THR A 77 -8.45 11.44 7.37
N GLY A 78 -7.57 11.39 6.39
CA GLY A 78 -6.39 12.26 6.34
C GLY A 78 -5.22 11.78 7.20
N ASP A 79 -5.25 10.56 7.70
CA ASP A 79 -4.17 9.99 8.51
C ASP A 79 -2.96 9.65 7.66
N ASN A 80 -1.76 9.93 8.19
CA ASN A 80 -0.52 9.49 7.55
C ASN A 80 -0.39 7.98 7.66
N LEU A 81 -0.22 7.32 6.53
CA LEU A 81 -0.29 5.88 6.39
C LEU A 81 0.91 5.35 5.64
N LEU A 82 1.51 4.26 6.14
CA LEU A 82 2.48 3.47 5.40
C LEU A 82 1.82 2.17 4.94
N VAL A 83 1.84 1.91 3.64
CA VAL A 83 1.53 0.58 3.09
C VAL A 83 2.84 -0.04 2.62
N HIS A 84 3.12 -1.26 3.09
CA HIS A 84 4.37 -1.93 2.75
C HIS A 84 4.17 -3.38 2.34
N CYS A 85 5.09 -3.85 1.50
CA CYS A 85 5.30 -5.27 1.23
C CYS A 85 6.78 -5.56 1.47
N SER A 86 7.31 -6.69 1.02
CA SER A 86 8.71 -7.02 1.29
C SER A 86 9.67 -5.99 0.73
N ALA A 87 9.61 -5.74 -0.58
CA ALA A 87 10.51 -4.82 -1.29
C ALA A 87 9.88 -3.48 -1.67
N GLY A 88 8.57 -3.32 -1.45
CA GLY A 88 7.87 -2.10 -1.84
C GLY A 88 7.78 -1.89 -3.34
N ALA A 89 7.87 -2.96 -4.14
CA ALA A 89 7.96 -2.88 -5.60
C ALA A 89 6.69 -3.36 -6.32
N SER A 90 5.92 -4.26 -5.73
CA SER A 90 4.80 -4.91 -6.41
C SER A 90 3.46 -4.67 -5.70
N HIS A 91 3.20 -5.38 -4.60
CA HIS A 91 1.90 -5.31 -3.94
C HIS A 91 1.59 -3.94 -3.33
N SER A 92 2.52 -3.35 -2.58
CA SER A 92 2.24 -2.09 -1.92
C SER A 92 2.04 -0.93 -2.89
N PRO A 93 2.85 -0.79 -3.98
CA PRO A 93 2.54 0.22 -4.99
C PRO A 93 1.18 0.00 -5.67
N ALA A 94 0.83 -1.25 -5.94
CA ALA A 94 -0.45 -1.56 -6.60
C ALA A 94 -1.65 -1.25 -5.70
N VAL A 95 -1.57 -1.59 -4.41
CA VAL A 95 -2.61 -1.24 -3.44
C VAL A 95 -2.74 0.28 -3.31
N ALA A 96 -1.61 0.97 -3.18
CA ALA A 96 -1.59 2.43 -3.07
C ALA A 96 -2.19 3.09 -4.31
N ALA A 97 -1.79 2.65 -5.51
CA ALA A 97 -2.30 3.20 -6.77
C ALA A 97 -3.80 2.98 -6.91
N THR A 98 -4.28 1.78 -6.57
CA THR A 98 -5.71 1.47 -6.67
C THR A 98 -6.54 2.34 -5.73
N ALA A 99 -6.11 2.47 -4.48
CA ALA A 99 -6.80 3.32 -3.50
C ALA A 99 -6.77 4.79 -3.92
N LEU A 100 -5.63 5.27 -4.41
CA LEU A 100 -5.49 6.65 -4.91
C LEU A 100 -6.43 6.91 -6.08
N ALA A 101 -6.51 5.98 -7.03
CA ALA A 101 -7.39 6.12 -8.19
C ALA A 101 -8.85 6.24 -7.77
N LEU A 102 -9.27 5.46 -6.78
CA LEU A 102 -10.63 5.52 -6.25
C LEU A 102 -10.88 6.80 -5.46
N TYR A 103 -9.91 7.22 -4.66
CA TYR A 103 -10.03 8.42 -3.82
C TYR A 103 -10.11 9.70 -4.65
N ASP A 104 -9.22 9.84 -5.64
CA ASP A 104 -9.13 11.03 -6.48
C ASP A 104 -10.02 10.95 -7.72
N GLU A 105 -10.70 9.84 -7.94
CA GLU A 105 -11.55 9.60 -9.11
C GLU A 105 -10.77 9.77 -10.42
N ILE A 106 -9.55 9.21 -10.46
CA ILE A 106 -8.69 9.21 -11.63
C ILE A 106 -8.55 7.81 -12.19
N ARG A 107 -8.02 7.70 -13.41
CA ARG A 107 -7.77 6.42 -14.06
C ARG A 107 -6.67 5.66 -13.31
N LEU A 108 -6.79 4.34 -13.28
CA LEU A 108 -5.82 3.50 -12.60
C LEU A 108 -4.40 3.70 -13.15
N GLU A 109 -4.26 3.83 -14.48
CA GLU A 109 -2.95 4.09 -15.11
C GLU A 109 -2.34 5.39 -14.62
N ALA A 110 -3.14 6.43 -14.46
CA ALA A 110 -2.68 7.71 -13.95
C ALA A 110 -2.20 7.59 -12.51
N ALA A 111 -2.91 6.79 -11.70
CA ALA A 111 -2.51 6.54 -10.31
C ALA A 111 -1.19 5.76 -10.23
N PHE A 112 -1.01 4.74 -11.08
CA PHE A 112 0.27 4.03 -11.16
C PHE A 112 1.42 4.95 -11.58
N GLU A 113 1.18 5.85 -12.53
CA GLU A 113 2.18 6.84 -12.93
C GLU A 113 2.56 7.76 -11.77
N GLN A 114 1.58 8.20 -11.00
CA GLN A 114 1.80 9.05 -9.82
C GLN A 114 2.67 8.33 -8.79
N VAL A 115 2.37 7.07 -8.50
CA VAL A 115 3.16 6.27 -7.56
C VAL A 115 4.59 6.08 -8.09
N SER A 116 4.74 5.72 -9.37
CA SER A 116 6.05 5.50 -10.01
C SER A 116 6.89 6.77 -10.04
N LYS A 117 6.25 7.92 -10.18
CA LYS A 117 6.93 9.22 -10.22
C LYS A 117 7.62 9.53 -8.89
N HIS A 118 7.07 9.06 -7.78
CA HIS A 118 7.59 9.34 -6.44
C HIS A 118 8.34 8.16 -5.82
N ARG A 119 8.34 7.00 -6.47
CA ARG A 119 9.06 5.81 -6.00
C ARG A 119 9.68 5.07 -7.19
N ASN A 120 11.00 5.01 -7.24
CA ASN A 120 11.75 4.43 -8.36
C ASN A 120 11.64 2.92 -8.49
N ALA A 121 11.37 2.22 -7.40
CA ALA A 121 11.43 0.76 -7.35
C ALA A 121 10.12 0.07 -7.76
N VAL A 122 9.17 0.79 -8.36
CA VAL A 122 7.86 0.22 -8.71
C VAL A 122 8.00 -0.72 -9.91
N ASP A 123 7.67 -2.00 -9.68
CA ASP A 123 7.71 -3.05 -10.70
C ASP A 123 6.67 -4.10 -10.34
N PRO A 124 5.36 -3.81 -10.51
CA PRO A 124 4.31 -4.73 -10.11
C PRO A 124 4.25 -5.95 -11.02
N HIS A 125 4.08 -7.12 -10.42
CA HIS A 125 3.84 -8.34 -11.16
C HIS A 125 2.57 -8.19 -12.00
N GLU A 126 2.57 -8.74 -13.21
CA GLU A 126 1.44 -8.64 -14.14
C GLU A 126 0.12 -9.11 -13.51
N ALA A 127 0.14 -10.20 -12.75
CA ALA A 127 -1.05 -10.71 -12.07
C ALA A 127 -1.58 -9.73 -11.01
N VAL A 128 -0.69 -8.99 -10.36
CA VAL A 128 -1.06 -7.97 -9.38
C VAL A 128 -1.71 -6.77 -10.07
N VAL A 129 -1.19 -6.38 -11.22
CA VAL A 129 -1.80 -5.30 -12.04
C VAL A 129 -3.22 -5.69 -12.47
N ARG A 130 -3.42 -6.94 -12.90
CA ARG A 130 -4.75 -7.44 -13.26
C ARG A 130 -5.70 -7.44 -12.07
N GLN A 131 -5.21 -7.82 -10.90
CA GLN A 131 -5.99 -7.77 -9.66
C GLN A 131 -6.40 -6.35 -9.31
N ALA A 132 -5.47 -5.41 -9.43
CA ALA A 132 -5.73 -3.99 -9.21
C ALA A 132 -6.84 -3.49 -10.13
N ALA A 133 -6.78 -3.86 -11.41
CA ALA A 133 -7.79 -3.46 -12.39
C ALA A 133 -9.18 -4.00 -12.04
N ARG A 134 -9.27 -5.26 -11.60
CA ARG A 134 -10.54 -5.87 -11.20
C ARG A 134 -11.14 -5.18 -9.97
N VAL A 135 -10.34 -4.95 -8.95
CA VAL A 135 -10.79 -4.29 -7.71
C VAL A 135 -11.22 -2.87 -8.01
N TYR A 136 -10.43 -2.14 -8.80
CA TYR A 136 -10.76 -0.78 -9.21
C TYR A 136 -12.13 -0.72 -9.93
N THR A 137 -12.33 -1.63 -10.88
CA THR A 137 -13.59 -1.71 -11.64
C THR A 137 -14.78 -2.04 -10.73
N GLN A 138 -14.62 -2.98 -9.80
CA GLN A 138 -15.67 -3.38 -8.87
C GLN A 138 -16.10 -2.22 -7.97
N HIS A 139 -15.17 -1.42 -7.49
CA HIS A 139 -15.47 -0.27 -6.63
C HIS A 139 -16.14 0.87 -7.39
N ARG A 140 -16.00 0.91 -8.70
CA ARG A 140 -16.60 1.96 -9.54
C ARG A 140 -18.00 1.62 -10.05
N GLU A 141 -18.42 0.38 -9.91
CA GLU A 141 -19.76 -0.06 -10.32
C GLU A 141 -20.86 0.39 -9.36
#